data_a3c2c78b2e4cf6ea9890f36c4a018e92
#
_entry.id   a3c2c78b2e4cf6ea9890f36c4a018e92
#
_cell.length_a   1.000
_cell.length_b   1.000
_cell.length_c   1.000
_cell.angle_alpha   90.00
_cell.angle_beta   90.00
_cell.angle_gamma   90.00
#
_symmetry.space_group_name_H-M   'P 1'
#
loop_
_entity.id
_entity.type
_entity.pdbx_description
1 polymer ?
#
loop_
_entity_poly.entity_id
_entity_poly.type
_entity_poly.pdbx_seq_one_letter_code
_entity_poly.pdbx_strand_id
1 'polypeptide(L)'
;ILDDSVQDKRYSRFIELVKHQYSGAVPGLVRGICIVNLVHSNDGAYFPIDYRIYDPLSDGKTKNDHFREMFIRALSDKNIKANTVLFDSWYSSADNLKLIHRSGLRFITTLKNNRRVSPSKETGYVGLEDLTWDETALKHGILVRLKEVPFPIHLFKIVAPNGHIDWVITNNPDLNLTTSVVKSSNAARWQIEEMHREIKQLTGIAKCQSRKGRAQRNHIACAYQA
;
A
#
# COMPACT_ATOMS: atom_id res chain seq x y z
N ILE A 1 -3.17 4.00 6.42
CA ILE A 1 -3.17 3.59 5.01
C ILE A 1 -1.86 4.05 4.37
N LEU A 2 -1.28 3.22 3.51
CA LEU A 2 -0.05 3.57 2.79
C LEU A 2 -0.19 3.27 1.29
N ASP A 3 0.27 4.21 0.46
CA ASP A 3 0.34 4.08 -0.98
C ASP A 3 1.31 5.11 -1.57
N ASP A 4 1.58 5.05 -2.87
CA ASP A 4 2.36 6.07 -3.55
C ASP A 4 1.64 6.69 -4.75
N SER A 5 2.00 7.93 -5.05
CA SER A 5 1.43 8.69 -6.15
C SER A 5 2.54 9.32 -6.98
N VAL A 6 2.38 9.27 -8.31
CA VAL A 6 3.30 9.93 -9.23
C VAL A 6 2.74 11.29 -9.67
N GLN A 7 3.54 12.34 -9.46
CA GLN A 7 3.29 13.66 -10.03
C GLN A 7 3.83 13.67 -11.45
N ASP A 8 2.94 13.57 -12.42
CA ASP A 8 3.30 13.48 -13.84
C ASP A 8 4.04 14.74 -14.31
N LYS A 9 5.21 14.54 -14.87
CA LYS A 9 6.10 15.56 -15.42
C LYS A 9 6.62 15.14 -16.82
N ARG A 10 5.84 14.38 -17.57
CA ARG A 10 6.26 13.77 -18.84
C ARG A 10 6.76 14.80 -19.88
N TYR A 11 6.23 15.98 -19.88
CA TYR A 11 6.63 17.05 -20.78
C TYR A 11 7.84 17.89 -20.29
N SER A 12 8.32 17.61 -19.08
CA SER A 12 9.46 18.29 -18.50
C SER A 12 10.78 17.68 -19.00
N ARG A 13 11.72 18.52 -19.41
CA ARG A 13 13.05 18.06 -19.86
C ARG A 13 14.12 18.09 -18.76
N PHE A 14 14.04 19.06 -17.85
CA PHE A 14 15.14 19.39 -16.94
C PHE A 14 14.70 19.65 -15.49
N ILE A 15 13.63 19.02 -15.01
CA ILE A 15 13.24 19.12 -13.60
C ILE A 15 14.03 18.07 -12.80
N GLU A 16 14.80 18.55 -11.82
CA GLU A 16 15.44 17.69 -10.81
C GLU A 16 14.35 16.85 -10.09
N LEU A 17 14.67 15.67 -9.57
CA LEU A 17 13.77 14.68 -8.95
C LEU A 17 12.86 13.92 -9.93
N VAL A 18 12.72 14.36 -11.18
CA VAL A 18 11.92 13.64 -12.18
C VAL A 18 12.67 12.42 -12.68
N LYS A 19 12.03 11.26 -12.56
CA LYS A 19 12.56 9.96 -13.01
C LYS A 19 11.51 9.19 -13.77
N HIS A 20 11.94 8.17 -14.53
CA HIS A 20 11.02 7.18 -15.09
C HIS A 20 10.55 6.26 -13.97
N GLN A 21 9.24 6.14 -13.83
CA GLN A 21 8.62 5.33 -12.79
C GLN A 21 7.35 4.70 -13.33
N TYR A 22 7.00 3.53 -12.82
CA TYR A 22 5.71 2.93 -13.10
C TYR A 22 4.60 3.75 -12.41
N SER A 23 3.52 4.00 -13.14
CA SER A 23 2.32 4.67 -12.61
C SER A 23 1.12 3.75 -12.80
N GLY A 24 0.39 3.46 -11.71
CA GLY A 24 -0.87 2.72 -11.78
C GLY A 24 -2.00 3.54 -12.42
N ALA A 25 -1.98 4.87 -12.25
CA ALA A 25 -2.99 5.77 -12.82
C ALA A 25 -2.91 5.90 -14.36
N VAL A 26 -1.71 5.74 -14.91
CA VAL A 26 -1.47 5.65 -16.36
C VAL A 26 -0.60 4.42 -16.57
N PRO A 27 -1.18 3.25 -16.92
CA PRO A 27 -0.43 2.01 -16.99
C PRO A 27 0.84 2.16 -17.85
N GLY A 28 2.00 2.02 -17.21
CA GLY A 28 3.28 2.12 -17.88
C GLY A 28 4.31 3.01 -17.18
N LEU A 29 5.45 3.23 -17.87
CA LEU A 29 6.51 4.09 -17.37
C LEU A 29 6.19 5.56 -17.66
N VAL A 30 6.09 6.35 -16.62
CA VAL A 30 5.84 7.81 -16.69
C VAL A 30 7.03 8.55 -16.11
N ARG A 31 7.41 9.67 -16.74
CA ARG A 31 8.37 10.62 -16.15
C ARG A 31 7.66 11.46 -15.11
N GLY A 32 8.07 11.36 -13.86
CA GLY A 32 7.42 12.08 -12.77
C GLY A 32 8.19 12.05 -11.46
N ILE A 33 7.64 12.72 -10.46
CA ILE A 33 8.12 12.69 -9.07
C ILE A 33 7.20 11.76 -8.30
N CYS A 34 7.74 10.67 -7.78
CA CYS A 34 6.97 9.74 -6.95
C CYS A 34 6.99 10.16 -5.49
N ILE A 35 5.84 10.12 -4.86
CA ILE A 35 5.65 10.45 -3.45
C ILE A 35 5.00 9.25 -2.78
N VAL A 36 5.68 8.69 -1.77
CA VAL A 36 5.12 7.65 -0.89
C VAL A 36 4.40 8.35 0.25
N ASN A 37 3.16 7.96 0.53
CA ASN A 37 2.28 8.62 1.48
C ASN A 37 1.87 7.68 2.60
N LEU A 38 1.84 8.18 3.83
CA LEU A 38 1.23 7.53 4.99
C LEU A 38 0.06 8.39 5.48
N VAL A 39 -1.11 7.79 5.58
CA VAL A 39 -2.37 8.44 5.94
C VAL A 39 -2.98 7.74 7.14
N HIS A 40 -3.44 8.51 8.11
CA HIS A 40 -4.32 8.01 9.18
C HIS A 40 -5.77 8.18 8.76
N SER A 41 -6.57 7.14 8.94
CA SER A 41 -8.01 7.16 8.67
C SER A 41 -8.77 6.78 9.93
N ASN A 42 -9.78 7.55 10.27
CA ASN A 42 -10.69 7.30 11.37
C ASN A 42 -12.09 7.82 11.03
N ASP A 43 -13.10 6.96 11.17
CA ASP A 43 -14.52 7.29 10.98
C ASP A 43 -14.84 8.03 9.67
N GLY A 44 -14.21 7.60 8.57
CA GLY A 44 -14.41 8.18 7.25
C GLY A 44 -13.56 9.42 6.96
N ALA A 45 -12.98 10.06 7.98
CA ALA A 45 -12.02 11.14 7.80
C ALA A 45 -10.60 10.56 7.59
N TYR A 46 -9.75 11.27 6.86
CA TYR A 46 -8.36 10.89 6.66
C TYR A 46 -7.43 12.09 6.79
N PHE A 47 -6.23 11.82 7.32
CA PHE A 47 -5.23 12.83 7.62
C PHE A 47 -3.86 12.38 7.10
N PRO A 48 -3.17 13.16 6.25
CA PRO A 48 -1.80 12.86 5.88
C PRO A 48 -0.88 12.94 7.11
N ILE A 49 -0.18 11.84 7.39
CA ILE A 49 0.70 11.73 8.56
C ILE A 49 2.15 12.00 8.17
N ASP A 50 2.56 11.47 7.05
CA ASP A 50 3.92 11.61 6.55
C ASP A 50 3.94 11.37 5.03
N TYR A 51 4.93 11.96 4.35
CA TYR A 51 5.22 11.66 2.96
C TYR A 51 6.71 11.62 2.71
N ARG A 52 7.13 10.87 1.68
CA ARG A 52 8.53 10.84 1.23
C ARG A 52 8.59 10.98 -0.28
N ILE A 53 9.47 11.85 -0.75
CA ILE A 53 9.81 11.90 -2.17
C ILE A 53 10.78 10.76 -2.46
N TYR A 54 10.39 9.85 -3.33
CA TYR A 54 11.19 8.72 -3.72
C TYR A 54 12.32 9.13 -4.65
N ASP A 55 13.55 9.13 -4.13
CA ASP A 55 14.76 9.53 -4.84
C ASP A 55 15.95 8.61 -4.51
N PRO A 56 15.93 7.34 -4.97
CA PRO A 56 16.90 6.33 -4.57
C PRO A 56 18.36 6.66 -4.97
N LEU A 57 18.57 7.58 -5.90
CA LEU A 57 19.93 8.04 -6.24
C LEU A 57 20.48 9.00 -5.19
N SER A 58 19.62 9.64 -4.40
CA SER A 58 20.03 10.59 -3.36
C SER A 58 20.24 9.91 -2.02
N ASP A 59 19.35 8.98 -1.64
CA ASP A 59 19.31 8.39 -0.30
C ASP A 59 19.53 6.86 -0.28
N GLY A 60 19.61 6.21 -1.44
CA GLY A 60 19.80 4.77 -1.55
C GLY A 60 18.58 3.93 -1.12
N LYS A 61 17.45 4.56 -0.80
CA LYS A 61 16.28 3.89 -0.21
C LYS A 61 15.30 3.42 -1.26
N THR A 62 14.68 2.27 -0.99
CA THR A 62 13.52 1.77 -1.72
C THR A 62 12.23 2.39 -1.18
N LYS A 63 11.13 2.27 -1.92
CA LYS A 63 9.79 2.64 -1.41
C LYS A 63 9.42 1.86 -0.14
N ASN A 64 9.85 0.61 -0.04
CA ASN A 64 9.63 -0.22 1.16
C ASN A 64 10.44 0.27 2.36
N ASP A 65 11.65 0.82 2.16
CA ASP A 65 12.42 1.45 3.23
C ASP A 65 11.72 2.70 3.75
N HIS A 66 11.25 3.56 2.85
CA HIS A 66 10.44 4.72 3.20
C HIS A 66 9.17 4.33 3.97
N PHE A 67 8.48 3.25 3.53
CA PHE A 67 7.32 2.71 4.27
C PHE A 67 7.70 2.39 5.71
N ARG A 68 8.73 1.57 5.91
CA ARG A 68 9.14 1.12 7.26
C ARG A 68 9.51 2.29 8.16
N GLU A 69 10.26 3.26 7.65
CA GLU A 69 10.65 4.45 8.42
C GLU A 69 9.44 5.31 8.81
N MET A 70 8.55 5.61 7.85
CA MET A 70 7.34 6.39 8.14
C MET A 70 6.44 5.67 9.14
N PHE A 71 6.27 4.35 8.97
CA PHE A 71 5.45 3.53 9.85
C PHE A 71 6.00 3.53 11.30
N ILE A 72 7.30 3.29 11.47
CA ILE A 72 7.94 3.31 12.79
C ILE A 72 7.77 4.70 13.42
N ARG A 73 8.08 5.77 12.70
CA ARG A 73 7.96 7.14 13.21
C ARG A 73 6.53 7.54 13.53
N ALA A 74 5.55 7.05 12.79
CA ALA A 74 4.13 7.30 13.10
C ALA A 74 3.76 6.72 14.47
N LEU A 75 4.27 5.55 14.81
CA LEU A 75 4.01 4.89 16.10
C LEU A 75 4.84 5.49 17.23
N SER A 76 6.17 5.67 17.04
CA SER A 76 7.09 6.09 18.10
C SER A 76 7.06 7.60 18.36
N ASP A 77 7.19 8.40 17.30
CA ASP A 77 7.40 9.85 17.44
C ASP A 77 6.09 10.61 17.44
N LYS A 78 5.13 10.17 16.63
CA LYS A 78 3.83 10.85 16.49
C LYS A 78 2.72 10.22 17.34
N ASN A 79 3.02 9.11 18.00
CA ASN A 79 2.09 8.38 18.87
C ASN A 79 0.72 8.09 18.20
N ILE A 80 0.74 7.80 16.89
CA ILE A 80 -0.46 7.47 16.14
C ILE A 80 -0.98 6.12 16.61
N LYS A 81 -2.22 6.10 17.09
CA LYS A 81 -2.90 4.87 17.48
C LYS A 81 -3.70 4.35 16.30
N ALA A 82 -3.41 3.13 15.88
CA ALA A 82 -4.11 2.45 14.81
C ALA A 82 -4.30 0.98 15.17
N ASN A 83 -5.31 0.35 14.60
CA ASN A 83 -5.57 -1.08 14.77
C ASN A 83 -5.11 -1.89 13.56
N THR A 84 -5.21 -1.28 12.37
CA THR A 84 -4.98 -1.97 11.11
C THR A 84 -4.22 -1.09 10.13
N VAL A 85 -3.29 -1.68 9.40
CA VAL A 85 -2.52 -1.04 8.33
C VAL A 85 -3.02 -1.56 6.99
N LEU A 86 -3.42 -0.65 6.09
CA LEU A 86 -3.90 -0.97 4.75
C LEU A 86 -2.87 -0.52 3.71
N PHE A 87 -2.57 -1.36 2.74
CA PHE A 87 -1.64 -1.05 1.65
C PHE A 87 -1.86 -1.98 0.46
N ASP A 88 -1.32 -1.61 -0.69
CA ASP A 88 -1.43 -2.41 -1.90
C ASP A 88 -0.41 -3.57 -1.96
N SER A 89 -0.54 -4.38 -2.99
CA SER A 89 0.32 -5.55 -3.22
C SER A 89 1.79 -5.22 -3.43
N TRP A 90 2.13 -3.98 -3.80
CA TRP A 90 3.52 -3.55 -3.97
C TRP A 90 4.28 -3.56 -2.63
N TYR A 91 3.59 -3.19 -1.56
CA TYR A 91 4.15 -3.14 -0.20
C TYR A 91 3.98 -4.44 0.59
N SER A 92 3.39 -5.50 0.02
CA SER A 92 3.18 -6.79 0.68
C SER A 92 4.44 -7.67 0.77
N SER A 93 5.59 -7.06 1.07
CA SER A 93 6.86 -7.77 1.30
C SER A 93 6.85 -8.48 2.65
N ALA A 94 7.59 -9.60 2.77
CA ALA A 94 7.69 -10.35 4.02
C ALA A 94 8.17 -9.47 5.20
N ASP A 95 9.11 -8.55 4.95
CA ASP A 95 9.64 -7.67 5.99
C ASP A 95 8.61 -6.65 6.48
N ASN A 96 7.79 -6.10 5.59
CA ASN A 96 6.71 -5.20 5.98
C ASN A 96 5.65 -5.93 6.80
N LEU A 97 5.23 -7.13 6.35
CA LEU A 97 4.27 -7.97 7.08
C LEU A 97 4.77 -8.33 8.47
N LYS A 98 6.06 -8.73 8.58
CA LYS A 98 6.70 -9.03 9.88
C LYS A 98 6.78 -7.80 10.77
N LEU A 99 7.13 -6.64 10.23
CA LEU A 99 7.22 -5.40 10.98
C LEU A 99 5.87 -5.02 11.60
N ILE A 100 4.80 -5.01 10.79
CA ILE A 100 3.46 -4.66 11.26
C ILE A 100 2.99 -5.65 12.34
N HIS A 101 3.17 -6.95 12.09
CA HIS A 101 2.79 -7.99 13.05
C HIS A 101 3.55 -7.87 14.39
N ARG A 102 4.86 -7.62 14.35
CA ARG A 102 5.68 -7.40 15.56
C ARG A 102 5.29 -6.14 16.34
N SER A 103 4.72 -5.15 15.67
CA SER A 103 4.19 -3.94 16.29
C SER A 103 2.81 -4.14 16.94
N GLY A 104 2.28 -5.37 16.97
CA GLY A 104 0.97 -5.69 17.53
C GLY A 104 -0.21 -5.22 16.68
N LEU A 105 0.03 -4.80 15.43
CA LEU A 105 -1.01 -4.30 14.53
C LEU A 105 -1.46 -5.37 13.54
N ARG A 106 -2.71 -5.22 13.09
CA ARG A 106 -3.24 -5.98 11.98
C ARG A 106 -2.86 -5.34 10.66
N PHE A 107 -2.84 -6.13 9.59
CA PHE A 107 -2.79 -5.59 8.24
C PHE A 107 -3.88 -6.20 7.37
N ILE A 108 -4.28 -5.46 6.35
CA ILE A 108 -5.06 -5.94 5.22
C ILE A 108 -4.37 -5.44 3.96
N THR A 109 -4.03 -6.35 3.06
CA THR A 109 -3.36 -6.03 1.81
C THR A 109 -3.68 -7.08 0.75
N THR A 110 -3.46 -6.75 -0.51
CA THR A 110 -3.57 -7.71 -1.60
C THR A 110 -2.24 -8.41 -1.86
N LEU A 111 -2.31 -9.62 -2.41
CA LEU A 111 -1.16 -10.34 -2.97
C LEU A 111 -1.16 -10.22 -4.48
N LYS A 112 0.03 -10.19 -5.06
CA LYS A 112 0.19 -10.37 -6.52
C LYS A 112 -0.15 -11.79 -6.92
N ASN A 113 -0.77 -12.00 -8.08
CA ASN A 113 -1.20 -13.32 -8.57
C ASN A 113 -0.08 -14.34 -8.67
N ASN A 114 1.17 -13.90 -8.87
CA ASN A 114 2.34 -14.78 -8.96
C ASN A 114 2.90 -15.25 -7.59
N ARG A 115 2.24 -14.89 -6.49
CA ARG A 115 2.65 -15.36 -5.16
C ARG A 115 2.24 -16.81 -4.95
N ARG A 116 3.05 -17.52 -4.20
CA ARG A 116 2.78 -18.90 -3.77
C ARG A 116 2.53 -18.94 -2.28
N VAL A 117 1.57 -19.77 -1.88
CA VAL A 117 1.15 -19.96 -0.49
C VAL A 117 1.09 -21.44 -0.16
N SER A 118 1.21 -21.81 1.12
CA SER A 118 1.07 -23.19 1.57
C SER A 118 -0.13 -23.29 2.50
N PRO A 119 -1.20 -23.99 2.09
CA PRO A 119 -2.36 -24.24 2.93
C PRO A 119 -2.06 -25.31 4.00
N SER A 120 -1.18 -26.28 3.71
CA SER A 120 -0.72 -27.30 4.65
C SER A 120 0.74 -27.69 4.39
N LYS A 121 1.35 -28.44 5.31
CA LYS A 121 2.71 -28.97 5.11
C LYS A 121 2.75 -30.00 3.98
N GLU A 122 1.71 -30.79 3.86
CA GLU A 122 1.58 -31.88 2.88
C GLU A 122 1.44 -31.33 1.46
N THR A 123 0.63 -30.29 1.29
CA THR A 123 0.42 -29.65 -0.02
C THR A 123 1.64 -28.84 -0.47
N GLY A 124 2.41 -28.31 0.50
CA GLY A 124 3.53 -27.41 0.18
C GLY A 124 3.08 -26.07 -0.43
N TYR A 125 3.97 -25.44 -1.19
CA TYR A 125 3.70 -24.14 -1.81
C TYR A 125 3.08 -24.28 -3.19
N VAL A 126 1.86 -23.77 -3.34
CA VAL A 126 1.07 -23.77 -4.59
C VAL A 126 0.76 -22.34 -5.05
N GLY A 127 0.36 -22.17 -6.31
CA GLY A 127 -0.16 -20.91 -6.82
C GLY A 127 -1.50 -20.54 -6.17
N LEU A 128 -1.85 -19.25 -6.17
CA LEU A 128 -3.13 -18.80 -5.61
C LEU A 128 -4.33 -19.36 -6.38
N GLU A 129 -4.18 -19.56 -7.69
CA GLU A 129 -5.21 -20.10 -8.57
C GLU A 129 -5.41 -21.61 -8.41
N ASP A 130 -4.39 -22.31 -7.90
CA ASP A 130 -4.41 -23.77 -7.69
C ASP A 130 -5.11 -24.17 -6.37
N LEU A 131 -5.51 -23.19 -5.57
CA LEU A 131 -6.18 -23.42 -4.28
C LEU A 131 -7.64 -23.85 -4.48
N THR A 132 -8.08 -24.82 -3.69
CA THR A 132 -9.49 -25.24 -3.66
C THR A 132 -10.32 -24.29 -2.79
N TRP A 133 -11.45 -23.86 -3.32
CA TRP A 133 -12.38 -22.93 -2.67
C TRP A 133 -13.77 -23.55 -2.61
N ASP A 134 -14.12 -24.12 -1.46
CA ASP A 134 -15.50 -24.50 -1.14
C ASP A 134 -16.29 -23.31 -0.57
N GLU A 135 -17.56 -23.49 -0.27
CA GLU A 135 -18.44 -22.44 0.26
C GLU A 135 -17.92 -21.85 1.57
N THR A 136 -17.36 -22.67 2.45
CA THR A 136 -16.78 -22.23 3.74
C THR A 136 -15.54 -21.38 3.50
N ALA A 137 -14.64 -21.82 2.63
CA ALA A 137 -13.44 -21.08 2.25
C ALA A 137 -13.78 -19.74 1.56
N LEU A 138 -14.78 -19.73 0.70
CA LEU A 138 -15.26 -18.49 0.07
C LEU A 138 -15.83 -17.50 1.08
N LYS A 139 -16.49 -17.98 2.14
CA LYS A 139 -17.08 -17.16 3.19
C LYS A 139 -16.07 -16.71 4.24
N HIS A 140 -15.21 -17.59 4.71
CA HIS A 140 -14.34 -17.35 5.86
C HIS A 140 -12.85 -17.26 5.50
N GLY A 141 -12.48 -17.40 4.22
CA GLY A 141 -11.09 -17.46 3.82
C GLY A 141 -10.43 -18.79 4.22
N ILE A 142 -9.15 -18.91 3.95
CA ILE A 142 -8.32 -20.04 4.31
C ILE A 142 -7.05 -19.59 5.02
N LEU A 143 -6.58 -20.38 6.00
CA LEU A 143 -5.29 -20.15 6.63
C LEU A 143 -4.18 -20.68 5.74
N VAL A 144 -3.22 -19.86 5.44
CA VAL A 144 -2.05 -20.21 4.61
C VAL A 144 -0.76 -19.73 5.25
N ARG A 145 0.36 -20.27 4.79
CA ARG A 145 1.70 -19.79 5.10
C ARG A 145 2.29 -19.10 3.87
N LEU A 146 2.91 -17.95 4.08
CA LEU A 146 3.76 -17.29 3.10
C LEU A 146 5.22 -17.63 3.38
N LYS A 147 6.02 -17.77 2.31
CA LYS A 147 7.47 -17.93 2.45
C LYS A 147 8.06 -16.76 3.22
N GLU A 148 8.95 -17.02 4.16
CA GLU A 148 9.63 -16.02 5.01
C GLU A 148 8.75 -15.27 6.01
N VAL A 149 7.46 -15.62 6.13
CA VAL A 149 6.54 -15.07 7.13
C VAL A 149 6.29 -16.15 8.20
N PRO A 150 6.71 -15.92 9.47
CA PRO A 150 6.73 -16.95 10.51
C PRO A 150 5.39 -17.19 11.21
N PHE A 151 4.32 -16.54 10.78
CA PHE A 151 2.98 -16.66 11.33
C PHE A 151 1.96 -17.02 10.24
N PRO A 152 0.82 -17.64 10.61
CA PRO A 152 -0.25 -17.94 9.65
C PRO A 152 -0.92 -16.66 9.16
N ILE A 153 -1.41 -16.71 7.95
CA ILE A 153 -2.09 -15.62 7.26
C ILE A 153 -3.47 -16.10 6.84
N HIS A 154 -4.50 -15.30 7.07
CA HIS A 154 -5.82 -15.51 6.48
C HIS A 154 -5.81 -14.96 5.05
N LEU A 155 -6.14 -15.81 4.10
CA LEU A 155 -6.26 -15.48 2.67
C LEU A 155 -7.74 -15.52 2.26
N PHE A 156 -8.19 -14.47 1.60
CA PHE A 156 -9.55 -14.32 1.07
C PHE A 156 -9.52 -14.14 -0.44
N LYS A 157 -10.45 -14.82 -1.12
CA LYS A 157 -10.70 -14.65 -2.55
C LYS A 157 -11.88 -13.71 -2.73
N ILE A 158 -11.63 -12.51 -3.24
CA ILE A 158 -12.67 -11.51 -3.50
C ILE A 158 -12.84 -11.38 -5.01
N VAL A 159 -14.03 -11.73 -5.50
CA VAL A 159 -14.35 -11.61 -6.92
C VAL A 159 -15.11 -10.31 -7.14
N ALA A 160 -14.59 -9.46 -8.01
CA ALA A 160 -15.26 -8.24 -8.45
C ALA A 160 -16.34 -8.52 -9.50
N PRO A 161 -17.31 -7.62 -9.72
CA PRO A 161 -18.39 -7.83 -10.72
C PRO A 161 -17.89 -8.06 -12.15
N ASN A 162 -16.71 -7.53 -12.49
CA ASN A 162 -16.05 -7.73 -13.79
C ASN A 162 -15.26 -9.04 -13.90
N GLY A 163 -15.33 -9.92 -12.88
CA GLY A 163 -14.61 -11.19 -12.83
C GLY A 163 -13.17 -11.08 -12.34
N HIS A 164 -12.66 -9.89 -12.06
CA HIS A 164 -11.31 -9.72 -11.46
C HIS A 164 -11.28 -10.33 -10.06
N ILE A 165 -10.17 -11.02 -9.74
CA ILE A 165 -9.95 -11.65 -8.44
C ILE A 165 -8.88 -10.90 -7.68
N ASP A 166 -9.26 -10.40 -6.50
CA ASP A 166 -8.33 -9.85 -5.52
C ASP A 166 -8.03 -10.91 -4.44
N TRP A 167 -6.77 -11.22 -4.29
CA TRP A 167 -6.27 -12.09 -3.22
C TRP A 167 -5.90 -11.24 -2.01
N VAL A 168 -6.81 -11.13 -1.06
CA VAL A 168 -6.63 -10.28 0.13
C VAL A 168 -6.13 -11.10 1.29
N ILE A 169 -5.12 -10.60 2.00
CA ILE A 169 -4.54 -11.25 3.17
C ILE A 169 -4.60 -10.38 4.41
N THR A 170 -4.69 -11.03 5.57
CA THR A 170 -4.60 -10.39 6.89
C THR A 170 -3.95 -11.33 7.92
N ASN A 171 -3.31 -10.75 8.93
CA ASN A 171 -2.84 -11.46 10.12
C ASN A 171 -3.86 -11.41 11.26
N ASN A 172 -5.13 -11.07 10.99
CA ASN A 172 -6.18 -11.11 11.99
C ASN A 172 -6.45 -12.59 12.40
N PRO A 173 -6.32 -12.95 13.69
CA PRO A 173 -6.50 -14.32 14.14
C PRO A 173 -7.97 -14.75 14.29
N ASP A 174 -8.93 -13.83 14.08
CA ASP A 174 -10.35 -14.14 14.21
C ASP A 174 -10.82 -15.11 13.12
N LEU A 175 -11.15 -16.32 13.51
CA LEU A 175 -11.63 -17.38 12.63
C LEU A 175 -13.07 -17.14 12.12
N ASN A 176 -13.83 -16.26 12.78
CA ASN A 176 -15.17 -15.86 12.33
C ASN A 176 -15.15 -14.70 11.33
N LEU A 177 -13.93 -14.21 10.99
CA LEU A 177 -13.79 -13.17 9.99
C LEU A 177 -14.38 -13.64 8.65
N THR A 178 -15.17 -12.76 8.03
CA THR A 178 -15.83 -13.10 6.76
C THR A 178 -15.25 -12.28 5.60
N THR A 179 -15.36 -12.83 4.41
CA THR A 179 -14.95 -12.17 3.15
C THR A 179 -15.62 -10.80 2.98
N SER A 180 -16.88 -10.65 3.41
CA SER A 180 -17.59 -9.38 3.34
C SER A 180 -16.98 -8.31 4.26
N VAL A 181 -16.60 -8.67 5.49
CA VAL A 181 -15.94 -7.76 6.44
C VAL A 181 -14.56 -7.36 5.92
N VAL A 182 -13.78 -8.33 5.42
CA VAL A 182 -12.46 -8.04 4.85
C VAL A 182 -12.57 -7.16 3.60
N LYS A 183 -13.55 -7.41 2.74
CA LYS A 183 -13.83 -6.60 1.56
C LYS A 183 -14.15 -5.17 1.92
N SER A 184 -15.05 -4.93 2.89
CA SER A 184 -15.40 -3.58 3.34
C SER A 184 -14.23 -2.88 4.01
N SER A 185 -13.45 -3.58 4.83
CA SER A 185 -12.24 -3.03 5.46
C SER A 185 -11.17 -2.69 4.43
N ASN A 186 -10.97 -3.52 3.42
CA ASN A 186 -10.02 -3.25 2.34
C ASN A 186 -10.45 -2.06 1.48
N ALA A 187 -11.76 -1.83 1.33
CA ALA A 187 -12.30 -0.68 0.60
C ALA A 187 -11.88 0.66 1.23
N ALA A 188 -11.64 0.71 2.56
CA ALA A 188 -11.13 1.91 3.21
C ALA A 188 -9.75 2.36 2.66
N ARG A 189 -8.99 1.46 2.01
CA ARG A 189 -7.74 1.81 1.32
C ARG A 189 -7.97 2.87 0.24
N TRP A 190 -9.16 2.90 -0.37
CA TRP A 190 -9.51 3.87 -1.39
C TRP A 190 -9.40 5.33 -0.95
N GLN A 191 -9.50 5.62 0.34
CA GLN A 191 -9.37 6.97 0.89
C GLN A 191 -8.01 7.63 0.57
N ILE A 192 -6.92 6.84 0.45
CA ILE A 192 -5.63 7.42 0.06
C ILE A 192 -5.64 7.83 -1.43
N GLU A 193 -6.36 7.12 -2.27
CA GLU A 193 -6.53 7.47 -3.68
C GLU A 193 -7.40 8.75 -3.83
N GLU A 194 -8.41 8.92 -2.97
CA GLU A 194 -9.19 10.15 -2.86
C GLU A 194 -8.30 11.32 -2.44
N MET A 195 -7.49 11.16 -1.39
CA MET A 195 -6.51 12.15 -0.98
C MET A 195 -5.54 12.52 -2.11
N HIS A 196 -5.00 11.53 -2.83
CA HIS A 196 -4.12 11.80 -3.97
C HIS A 196 -4.80 12.64 -5.06
N ARG A 197 -6.08 12.37 -5.32
CA ARG A 197 -6.89 13.13 -6.28
C ARG A 197 -7.12 14.57 -5.79
N GLU A 198 -7.53 14.73 -4.54
CA GLU A 198 -7.81 16.03 -3.94
C GLU A 198 -6.57 16.90 -3.89
N ILE A 199 -5.44 16.41 -3.39
CA ILE A 199 -4.18 17.15 -3.37
C ILE A 199 -3.82 17.61 -4.80
N LYS A 200 -3.97 16.73 -5.82
CA LYS A 200 -3.68 17.12 -7.21
C LYS A 200 -4.62 18.20 -7.75
N GLN A 201 -5.90 18.12 -7.40
CA GLN A 201 -6.92 19.04 -7.91
C GLN A 201 -6.93 20.37 -7.17
N LEU A 202 -6.86 20.34 -5.84
CA LEU A 202 -7.06 21.53 -5.00
C LEU A 202 -5.77 22.32 -4.80
N THR A 203 -4.64 21.67 -4.57
CA THR A 203 -3.38 22.36 -4.24
C THR A 203 -2.48 22.59 -5.44
N GLY A 204 -2.75 21.92 -6.56
CA GLY A 204 -1.90 22.00 -7.74
C GLY A 204 -0.50 21.42 -7.55
N ILE A 205 -0.33 20.43 -6.67
CA ILE A 205 0.96 19.79 -6.33
C ILE A 205 1.76 19.35 -7.58
N ALA A 206 1.08 18.94 -8.65
CA ALA A 206 1.70 18.53 -9.89
C ALA A 206 2.09 19.70 -10.82
N LYS A 207 1.68 20.94 -10.52
CA LYS A 207 1.80 22.09 -11.45
C LYS A 207 3.12 22.86 -11.34
N CYS A 208 3.96 22.60 -10.34
CA CYS A 208 5.25 23.31 -10.20
C CYS A 208 6.15 23.12 -11.41
N GLN A 209 6.56 24.23 -12.04
CA GLN A 209 7.43 24.25 -13.22
C GLN A 209 8.90 24.51 -12.88
N SER A 210 9.23 24.72 -11.60
CA SER A 210 10.61 24.97 -11.21
C SER A 210 11.51 23.77 -11.54
N ARG A 211 12.71 24.07 -12.06
CA ARG A 211 13.69 23.02 -12.40
C ARG A 211 14.44 22.51 -11.18
N LYS A 212 14.56 23.30 -10.12
CA LYS A 212 15.36 22.96 -8.94
C LYS A 212 14.63 22.03 -7.97
N GLY A 213 15.31 20.97 -7.55
CA GLY A 213 14.79 20.00 -6.61
C GLY A 213 14.33 20.62 -5.29
N ARG A 214 15.06 21.62 -4.77
CA ARG A 214 14.66 22.36 -3.56
C ARG A 214 13.30 23.03 -3.75
N ALA A 215 13.07 23.70 -4.89
CA ALA A 215 11.79 24.37 -5.13
C ALA A 215 10.64 23.35 -5.30
N GLN A 216 10.90 22.21 -5.95
CA GLN A 216 9.92 21.12 -6.03
C GLN A 216 9.57 20.59 -4.64
N ARG A 217 10.59 20.33 -3.78
CA ARG A 217 10.36 19.86 -2.39
C ARG A 217 9.53 20.86 -1.58
N ASN A 218 9.83 22.15 -1.67
CA ASN A 218 9.09 23.20 -0.97
C ASN A 218 7.63 23.28 -1.48
N HIS A 219 7.42 23.23 -2.79
CA HIS A 219 6.08 23.24 -3.36
C HIS A 219 5.24 22.02 -2.92
N ILE A 220 5.84 20.84 -2.92
CA ILE A 220 5.20 19.63 -2.41
C ILE A 220 4.86 19.78 -0.92
N ALA A 221 5.78 20.30 -0.10
CA ALA A 221 5.53 20.53 1.33
C ALA A 221 4.36 21.49 1.55
N CYS A 222 4.31 22.62 0.83
CA CYS A 222 3.18 23.55 0.91
C CYS A 222 1.86 22.90 0.51
N ALA A 223 1.87 22.05 -0.53
CA ALA A 223 0.67 21.36 -0.99
C ALA A 223 0.09 20.37 0.05
N TYR A 224 0.92 19.83 0.93
CA TYR A 224 0.47 18.97 2.05
C TYR A 224 0.04 19.74 3.28
N GLN A 225 0.31 21.06 3.34
CA GLN A 225 -0.09 21.93 4.44
C GLN A 225 -1.36 22.75 4.13
N ALA A 226 -1.74 22.82 2.86
CA ALA A 226 -2.93 23.52 2.39
C ALA A 226 -4.20 22.69 2.57
#